data_d13a07b9e0acc59fa1a6a398fc397800
#
_entry.id   d13a07b9e0acc59fa1a6a398fc397800
#
_cell.length_a   1.000
_cell.length_b   1.000
_cell.length_c   1.000
_cell.angle_alpha   90.00
_cell.angle_beta   90.00
_cell.angle_gamma   90.00
#
_symmetry.space_group_name_H-M   'P 1'
#
loop_
_entity.id
_entity.type
_entity.pdbx_description
1 polymer ?
#
loop_
_entity_poly.entity_id
_entity_poly.type
_entity_poly.pdbx_seq_one_letter_code
_entity_poly.pdbx_strand_id
1 'polypeptide(L)'
;DVYKRQGYVGEDIESILTRLLQAADYDVEAAQRGIVFIDEIDKIARKSDNPSITRDVSGEGVQQGLLKLLEGSIVNVPPQGGRKHPEQKMIAVDTKNILFVCGGAFDGIEKKIAQRLNTRVVGYSASLGTATVDRNNLLKYITPTDLKSFGLIPEIIGRLPILTYLNPLDRDTLRNILTEPKNSIIKQYVKLFEMDGIKLTFDEKVYEFIVDKALEFKLGARGLRSIVEAVMMAAMYSMPSQKVKELHVTLEYAKEKFEKSDVNRLQVA
;
A
#
# COMPACT_ATOMS: atom_id res chain seq x y z
N ASP A 1 0.31 -1.79 -11.13
CA ASP A 1 0.66 -1.86 -12.57
C ASP A 1 -0.51 -2.15 -13.54
N VAL A 2 -1.67 -2.56 -13.06
CA VAL A 2 -2.89 -2.79 -13.87
C VAL A 2 -3.39 -1.48 -14.52
N TYR A 3 -2.99 -0.34 -13.99
CA TYR A 3 -3.50 0.99 -14.35
C TYR A 3 -2.95 1.63 -15.61
N LYS A 4 -1.83 1.17 -16.13
CA LYS A 4 -1.11 1.90 -17.19
C LYS A 4 -1.42 1.46 -18.62
N ARG A 5 -2.31 0.49 -18.82
CA ARG A 5 -2.68 0.02 -20.14
C ARG A 5 -4.14 0.35 -20.46
N GLN A 6 -4.35 1.52 -21.04
CA GLN A 6 -5.61 1.84 -21.72
C GLN A 6 -5.83 0.83 -22.85
N GLY A 7 -6.85 -0.04 -22.72
CA GLY A 7 -7.28 -0.79 -23.85
C GLY A 7 -8.10 -2.06 -23.61
N TYR A 8 -7.92 -2.86 -22.55
CA TYR A 8 -8.67 -4.12 -22.39
C TYR A 8 -8.86 -4.48 -20.91
N VAL A 9 -9.91 -3.92 -20.32
CA VAL A 9 -10.27 -4.11 -18.91
C VAL A 9 -10.55 -5.57 -18.53
N GLY A 10 -11.01 -6.39 -19.47
CA GLY A 10 -11.32 -7.80 -19.20
C GLY A 10 -10.10 -8.72 -19.14
N GLU A 11 -9.04 -8.44 -19.91
CA GLU A 11 -7.83 -9.27 -19.95
C GLU A 11 -6.95 -9.08 -18.70
N ASP A 12 -6.99 -7.90 -18.08
CA ASP A 12 -6.15 -7.58 -16.93
C ASP A 12 -6.62 -8.24 -15.63
N ILE A 13 -7.91 -8.51 -15.50
CA ILE A 13 -8.48 -9.12 -14.28
C ILE A 13 -8.20 -10.61 -14.24
N GLU A 14 -8.27 -11.30 -15.37
CA GLU A 14 -7.88 -12.71 -15.47
C GLU A 14 -6.38 -12.91 -15.20
N SER A 15 -5.55 -11.88 -15.40
CA SER A 15 -4.12 -11.91 -15.08
C SER A 15 -3.82 -12.08 -13.59
N ILE A 16 -4.75 -11.68 -12.71
CA ILE A 16 -4.66 -11.91 -11.26
C ILE A 16 -4.63 -13.42 -10.97
N LEU A 17 -5.54 -14.17 -11.59
CA LEU A 17 -5.59 -15.63 -11.42
C LEU A 17 -4.42 -16.33 -12.10
N THR A 18 -3.91 -15.80 -13.23
CA THR A 18 -2.70 -16.33 -13.86
C THR A 18 -1.50 -16.23 -12.91
N ARG A 19 -1.34 -15.10 -12.24
CA ARG A 19 -0.28 -14.92 -11.23
C ARG A 19 -0.46 -15.84 -10.02
N LEU A 20 -1.70 -16.06 -9.59
CA LEU A 20 -1.99 -16.99 -8.51
C LEU A 20 -1.63 -18.42 -8.89
N LEU A 21 -1.99 -18.85 -10.12
CA LEU A 21 -1.58 -20.15 -10.67
C LEU A 21 -0.07 -20.31 -10.76
N GLN A 22 0.64 -19.27 -11.23
CA GLN A 22 2.11 -19.27 -11.28
C GLN A 22 2.72 -19.39 -9.88
N ALA A 23 2.17 -18.71 -8.90
CA ALA A 23 2.63 -18.79 -7.50
C ALA A 23 2.37 -20.17 -6.86
N ALA A 24 1.40 -20.90 -7.39
CA ALA A 24 1.07 -22.27 -6.99
C ALA A 24 1.72 -23.34 -7.89
N ASP A 25 2.73 -22.97 -8.69
CA ASP A 25 3.36 -23.89 -9.66
C ASP A 25 2.39 -24.62 -10.59
N TYR A 26 1.30 -23.91 -10.96
CA TYR A 26 0.17 -24.41 -11.76
C TYR A 26 -0.65 -25.54 -11.11
N ASP A 27 -0.49 -25.76 -9.81
CA ASP A 27 -1.42 -26.59 -9.04
C ASP A 27 -2.74 -25.84 -8.84
N VAL A 28 -3.76 -26.30 -9.56
CA VAL A 28 -5.10 -25.66 -9.56
C VAL A 28 -5.77 -25.78 -8.19
N GLU A 29 -5.63 -26.92 -7.50
CA GLU A 29 -6.22 -27.08 -6.17
C GLU A 29 -5.59 -26.16 -5.13
N ALA A 30 -4.29 -26.00 -5.17
CA ALA A 30 -3.57 -25.07 -4.31
C ALA A 30 -3.96 -23.62 -4.62
N ALA A 31 -4.03 -23.25 -5.90
CA ALA A 31 -4.43 -21.91 -6.33
C ALA A 31 -5.85 -21.55 -5.88
N GLN A 32 -6.81 -22.49 -5.97
CA GLN A 32 -8.20 -22.29 -5.55
C GLN A 32 -8.36 -22.08 -4.03
N ARG A 33 -7.34 -22.33 -3.23
CA ARG A 33 -7.28 -22.07 -1.78
C ARG A 33 -6.26 -20.99 -1.43
N GLY A 34 -5.87 -20.21 -2.42
CA GLY A 34 -4.88 -19.15 -2.30
C GLY A 34 -5.42 -17.86 -1.68
N ILE A 35 -4.52 -16.90 -1.50
CA ILE A 35 -4.82 -15.56 -1.02
C ILE A 35 -4.41 -14.56 -2.11
N VAL A 36 -5.32 -13.69 -2.48
CA VAL A 36 -5.08 -12.60 -3.44
C VAL A 36 -5.16 -11.28 -2.71
N PHE A 37 -4.06 -10.53 -2.74
CA PHE A 37 -4.02 -9.16 -2.22
C PHE A 37 -4.12 -8.16 -3.38
N ILE A 38 -5.13 -7.28 -3.33
CA ILE A 38 -5.36 -6.21 -4.31
C ILE A 38 -5.08 -4.89 -3.63
N ASP A 39 -3.99 -4.24 -4.02
CA ASP A 39 -3.62 -2.92 -3.51
C ASP A 39 -4.24 -1.80 -4.34
N GLU A 40 -4.36 -0.62 -3.76
CA GLU A 40 -4.87 0.60 -4.40
C GLU A 40 -6.28 0.45 -4.99
N ILE A 41 -7.18 -0.29 -4.32
CA ILE A 41 -8.55 -0.48 -4.80
C ILE A 41 -9.33 0.84 -4.88
N ASP A 42 -8.93 1.85 -4.12
CA ASP A 42 -9.49 3.21 -4.18
C ASP A 42 -9.30 3.89 -5.54
N LYS A 43 -8.30 3.44 -6.34
CA LYS A 43 -8.04 4.01 -7.67
C LYS A 43 -9.07 3.61 -8.73
N ILE A 44 -9.81 2.51 -8.48
CA ILE A 44 -10.91 2.10 -9.37
C ILE A 44 -12.24 2.75 -8.99
N ALA A 45 -12.29 3.53 -7.90
CA ALA A 45 -13.49 4.25 -7.50
C ALA A 45 -13.88 5.31 -8.54
N ARG A 46 -15.18 5.50 -8.74
CA ARG A 46 -15.70 6.56 -9.61
C ARG A 46 -15.35 7.92 -9.03
N LYS A 47 -14.77 8.80 -9.83
CA LYS A 47 -14.61 10.22 -9.47
C LYS A 47 -15.92 10.93 -9.76
N SER A 48 -16.65 11.30 -8.71
CA SER A 48 -17.98 11.90 -8.79
C SER A 48 -18.04 13.35 -9.29
N ASP A 49 -16.91 13.99 -9.60
CA ASP A 49 -16.83 15.43 -9.80
C ASP A 49 -16.80 15.90 -11.27
N ASN A 50 -17.03 15.03 -12.25
CA ASN A 50 -17.17 15.47 -13.64
C ASN A 50 -18.50 14.97 -14.24
N PRO A 51 -19.52 15.85 -14.37
CA PRO A 51 -20.73 15.55 -15.12
C PRO A 51 -20.52 15.64 -16.64
N SER A 52 -19.30 15.50 -17.13
CA SER A 52 -19.02 15.42 -18.54
C SER A 52 -19.57 14.09 -19.06
N ILE A 53 -20.40 14.22 -20.09
CA ILE A 53 -21.23 13.21 -20.78
C ILE A 53 -20.43 12.01 -21.36
N THR A 54 -19.14 12.01 -21.25
CA THR A 54 -18.30 10.82 -21.50
C THR A 54 -18.39 9.93 -20.25
N ARG A 55 -19.22 8.87 -20.33
CA ARG A 55 -19.19 7.75 -19.41
C ARG A 55 -17.75 7.48 -18.99
N ASP A 56 -17.44 7.58 -17.71
CA ASP A 56 -16.18 7.08 -17.17
C ASP A 56 -16.24 5.54 -17.19
N VAL A 57 -16.06 5.01 -18.41
CA VAL A 57 -16.15 3.59 -18.72
C VAL A 57 -15.01 2.83 -18.05
N SER A 58 -13.93 3.53 -17.66
CA SER A 58 -12.72 2.89 -17.15
C SER A 58 -12.87 2.38 -15.71
N GLY A 59 -13.35 3.19 -14.78
CA GLY A 59 -13.46 2.78 -13.38
C GLY A 59 -14.56 1.75 -13.12
N GLU A 60 -15.76 1.96 -13.65
CA GLU A 60 -16.87 1.03 -13.46
C GLU A 60 -16.65 -0.32 -14.15
N GLY A 61 -16.10 -0.32 -15.36
CA GLY A 61 -15.78 -1.55 -16.08
C GLY A 61 -14.77 -2.43 -15.34
N VAL A 62 -13.75 -1.81 -14.70
CA VAL A 62 -12.79 -2.54 -13.85
C VAL A 62 -13.48 -3.11 -12.62
N GLN A 63 -14.34 -2.33 -11.96
CA GLN A 63 -15.10 -2.80 -10.81
C GLN A 63 -16.03 -3.98 -11.18
N GLN A 64 -16.73 -3.90 -12.31
CA GLN A 64 -17.57 -4.97 -12.81
C GLN A 64 -16.78 -6.25 -13.15
N GLY A 65 -15.60 -6.08 -13.71
CA GLY A 65 -14.72 -7.22 -13.99
C GLY A 65 -14.21 -7.88 -12.70
N LEU A 66 -13.80 -7.09 -11.71
CA LEU A 66 -13.36 -7.60 -10.40
C LEU A 66 -14.48 -8.35 -9.69
N LEU A 67 -15.72 -7.89 -9.84
CA LEU A 67 -16.89 -8.53 -9.24
C LEU A 67 -17.01 -10.00 -9.65
N LYS A 68 -16.70 -10.36 -10.92
CA LYS A 68 -16.72 -11.75 -11.39
C LYS A 68 -15.80 -12.67 -10.59
N LEU A 69 -14.64 -12.15 -10.13
CA LEU A 69 -13.72 -12.93 -9.29
C LEU A 69 -14.26 -13.07 -7.86
N LEU A 70 -14.89 -12.01 -7.34
CA LEU A 70 -15.42 -11.98 -5.97
C LEU A 70 -16.73 -12.76 -5.81
N GLU A 71 -17.44 -13.07 -6.89
CA GLU A 71 -18.69 -13.80 -6.86
C GLU A 71 -18.54 -15.31 -6.63
N GLY A 72 -17.31 -15.84 -6.72
CA GLY A 72 -17.09 -17.28 -6.57
C GLY A 72 -17.51 -18.06 -7.81
N SER A 73 -17.03 -17.65 -8.96
CA SER A 73 -17.32 -18.28 -10.26
C SER A 73 -16.14 -19.09 -10.79
N ILE A 74 -16.41 -19.96 -11.77
CA ILE A 74 -15.36 -20.64 -12.53
C ILE A 74 -14.87 -19.68 -13.62
N VAL A 75 -13.60 -19.33 -13.57
CA VAL A 75 -12.95 -18.45 -14.54
C VAL A 75 -11.93 -19.23 -15.35
N ASN A 76 -12.02 -19.12 -16.67
CA ASN A 76 -11.07 -19.74 -17.58
C ASN A 76 -9.86 -18.83 -17.79
N VAL A 77 -8.69 -19.29 -17.39
CA VAL A 77 -7.43 -18.52 -17.33
C VAL A 77 -6.44 -19.07 -18.34
N PRO A 78 -5.75 -18.21 -19.11
CA PRO A 78 -4.69 -18.66 -20.00
C PRO A 78 -3.45 -19.10 -19.17
N PRO A 79 -2.83 -20.27 -19.51
CA PRO A 79 -1.76 -20.82 -18.69
C PRO A 79 -0.48 -19.97 -18.64
N GLN A 80 -0.20 -19.13 -19.63
CA GLN A 80 1.05 -18.37 -19.69
C GLN A 80 0.89 -16.85 -19.55
N GLY A 81 -0.33 -16.37 -19.30
CA GLY A 81 -0.59 -14.91 -19.29
C GLY A 81 -0.31 -14.26 -20.65
N GLY A 82 -1.20 -13.47 -21.18
CA GLY A 82 -1.02 -12.83 -22.46
C GLY A 82 -2.29 -12.89 -23.31
N ARG A 83 -2.17 -12.56 -24.60
CA ARG A 83 -3.31 -12.61 -25.53
C ARG A 83 -3.87 -14.02 -25.64
N LYS A 84 -5.19 -14.14 -25.54
CA LYS A 84 -5.91 -15.40 -25.74
C LYS A 84 -5.71 -15.85 -27.20
N HIS A 85 -4.99 -16.95 -27.39
CA HIS A 85 -4.97 -17.62 -28.70
C HIS A 85 -6.16 -18.57 -28.81
N PRO A 86 -6.87 -18.62 -29.94
CA PRO A 86 -8.07 -19.43 -30.11
C PRO A 86 -7.89 -20.94 -29.81
N GLU A 87 -6.67 -21.46 -30.00
CA GLU A 87 -6.32 -22.86 -29.81
C GLU A 87 -5.72 -23.17 -28.43
N GLN A 88 -5.54 -22.17 -27.56
CA GLN A 88 -4.90 -22.37 -26.27
C GLN A 88 -5.86 -23.01 -25.27
N LYS A 89 -5.48 -24.14 -24.68
CA LYS A 89 -6.26 -24.80 -23.63
C LYS A 89 -6.26 -23.94 -22.37
N MET A 90 -7.44 -23.45 -22.01
CA MET A 90 -7.64 -22.62 -20.82
C MET A 90 -7.69 -23.49 -19.57
N ILE A 91 -7.23 -22.96 -18.44
CA ILE A 91 -7.32 -23.60 -17.13
C ILE A 91 -8.53 -23.02 -16.40
N ALA A 92 -9.47 -23.89 -16.01
CA ALA A 92 -10.64 -23.49 -15.22
C ALA A 92 -10.24 -23.37 -13.75
N VAL A 93 -10.45 -22.20 -13.15
CA VAL A 93 -10.16 -21.90 -11.74
C VAL A 93 -11.46 -21.49 -11.06
N ASP A 94 -11.84 -22.20 -10.01
CA ASP A 94 -12.96 -21.83 -9.14
C ASP A 94 -12.50 -20.83 -8.09
N THR A 95 -13.08 -19.63 -8.08
CA THR A 95 -12.67 -18.54 -7.18
C THR A 95 -13.38 -18.58 -5.82
N LYS A 96 -14.28 -19.53 -5.60
CA LYS A 96 -15.15 -19.60 -4.41
C LYS A 96 -14.39 -19.65 -3.07
N ASN A 97 -13.26 -20.34 -3.05
CA ASN A 97 -12.46 -20.54 -1.84
C ASN A 97 -11.17 -19.69 -1.82
N ILE A 98 -11.02 -18.76 -2.75
CA ILE A 98 -9.91 -17.80 -2.75
C ILE A 98 -10.24 -16.67 -1.79
N LEU A 99 -9.31 -16.37 -0.88
CA LEU A 99 -9.42 -15.21 -0.01
C LEU A 99 -8.93 -13.95 -0.74
N PHE A 100 -9.81 -12.97 -0.88
CA PHE A 100 -9.47 -11.66 -1.42
C PHE A 100 -9.29 -10.65 -0.28
N VAL A 101 -8.15 -9.99 -0.25
CA VAL A 101 -7.82 -8.89 0.65
C VAL A 101 -7.58 -7.64 -0.18
N CYS A 102 -8.41 -6.61 0.02
CA CYS A 102 -8.33 -5.38 -0.75
C CYS A 102 -7.88 -4.23 0.14
N GLY A 103 -6.87 -3.49 -0.29
CA GLY A 103 -6.34 -2.33 0.42
C GLY A 103 -6.32 -1.08 -0.45
N GLY A 104 -6.34 0.09 0.19
CA GLY A 104 -6.21 1.39 -0.49
C GLY A 104 -6.08 2.53 0.50
N ALA A 105 -5.52 3.66 0.06
CA ALA A 105 -5.35 4.85 0.89
C ALA A 105 -6.67 5.58 1.13
N PHE A 106 -7.58 5.56 0.17
CA PHE A 106 -8.88 6.25 0.21
C PHE A 106 -8.75 7.74 0.58
N ASP A 107 -7.81 8.44 -0.03
CA ASP A 107 -7.52 9.83 0.27
C ASP A 107 -8.78 10.71 0.23
N GLY A 108 -9.05 11.42 1.33
CA GLY A 108 -10.22 12.28 1.48
C GLY A 108 -11.49 11.58 1.98
N ILE A 109 -11.48 10.27 2.27
CA ILE A 109 -12.63 9.55 2.84
C ILE A 109 -12.98 10.09 4.23
N GLU A 110 -11.99 10.60 4.99
CA GLU A 110 -12.17 11.21 6.30
C GLU A 110 -13.14 12.41 6.26
N LYS A 111 -13.11 13.19 5.17
CA LYS A 111 -14.06 14.31 4.98
C LYS A 111 -15.49 13.79 4.87
N LYS A 112 -15.71 12.66 4.19
CA LYS A 112 -17.04 12.04 4.03
C LYS A 112 -17.54 11.45 5.36
N ILE A 113 -16.64 10.81 6.11
CA ILE A 113 -16.92 10.30 7.47
C ILE A 113 -17.31 11.47 8.40
N ALA A 114 -16.52 12.55 8.42
CA ALA A 114 -16.80 13.74 9.23
C ALA A 114 -18.14 14.36 8.86
N GLN A 115 -18.45 14.49 7.57
CA GLN A 115 -19.74 15.02 7.09
C GLN A 115 -20.90 14.15 7.57
N ARG A 116 -20.82 12.82 7.45
CA ARG A 116 -21.84 11.90 7.93
C ARG A 116 -22.06 12.00 9.44
N LEU A 117 -20.99 12.09 10.21
CA LEU A 117 -21.06 12.21 11.67
C LEU A 117 -21.66 13.56 12.08
N ASN A 118 -21.28 14.67 11.43
CA ASN A 118 -21.82 15.99 11.73
C ASN A 118 -23.31 16.11 11.34
N THR A 119 -23.74 15.49 10.24
CA THR A 119 -25.15 15.51 9.81
C THR A 119 -26.07 14.78 10.81
N ARG A 120 -25.58 13.73 11.47
CA ARG A 120 -26.33 13.03 12.53
C ARG A 120 -26.54 13.87 13.78
N VAL A 121 -25.63 14.79 14.09
CA VAL A 121 -25.74 15.68 15.27
C VAL A 121 -26.84 16.74 15.08
N VAL A 122 -27.12 17.12 13.86
CA VAL A 122 -28.16 18.14 13.53
C VAL A 122 -29.57 17.55 13.56
N GLY A 123 -29.75 16.23 13.44
CA GLY A 123 -31.07 15.58 13.29
C GLY A 123 -31.71 14.99 14.54
N TYR A 124 -30.98 14.74 15.63
CA TYR A 124 -31.52 14.16 16.86
C TYR A 124 -30.82 14.69 18.11
N SER A 125 -31.58 15.50 18.88
CA SER A 125 -31.43 15.89 20.28
C SER A 125 -30.04 15.76 20.95
N ALA A 126 -29.56 16.89 21.38
CA ALA A 126 -28.43 17.14 22.29
C ALA A 126 -28.61 16.56 23.71
N SER A 127 -29.29 15.41 23.90
CA SER A 127 -29.68 14.95 25.25
C SER A 127 -29.24 13.53 25.59
N LEU A 128 -28.48 12.80 24.74
CA LEU A 128 -27.93 11.51 25.12
C LEU A 128 -26.42 11.50 24.82
N GLY A 129 -25.64 11.52 25.89
CA GLY A 129 -24.21 11.34 26.03
C GLY A 129 -23.40 11.38 24.73
N THR A 130 -22.83 12.53 24.41
CA THR A 130 -21.84 12.68 23.35
C THR A 130 -20.65 11.77 23.60
N ALA A 131 -20.68 10.57 23.02
CA ALA A 131 -19.44 9.85 22.80
C ALA A 131 -18.57 10.81 21.97
N THR A 132 -17.52 11.34 22.59
CA THR A 132 -16.60 12.27 21.94
C THR A 132 -15.99 11.57 20.73
N VAL A 133 -16.42 11.98 19.52
CA VAL A 133 -15.86 11.48 18.28
C VAL A 133 -14.37 11.80 18.27
N ASP A 134 -13.54 10.79 18.19
CA ASP A 134 -12.10 10.96 18.03
C ASP A 134 -11.82 11.54 16.63
N ARG A 135 -11.62 12.86 16.59
CA ARG A 135 -11.34 13.59 15.34
C ARG A 135 -9.94 13.30 14.78
N ASN A 136 -9.05 12.75 15.58
CA ASN A 136 -7.69 12.41 15.15
C ASN A 136 -7.62 11.04 14.45
N ASN A 137 -8.65 10.21 14.62
CA ASN A 137 -8.72 8.90 13.97
C ASN A 137 -10.13 8.64 13.43
N LEU A 138 -10.52 9.38 12.40
CA LEU A 138 -11.86 9.27 11.79
C LEU A 138 -12.06 7.91 11.10
N LEU A 139 -11.00 7.27 10.62
CA LEU A 139 -11.08 5.95 9.97
C LEU A 139 -11.67 4.87 10.88
N LYS A 140 -11.58 5.03 12.19
CA LYS A 140 -12.23 4.17 13.18
C LYS A 140 -13.75 4.06 13.00
N TYR A 141 -14.36 5.09 12.41
CA TYR A 141 -15.80 5.19 12.21
C TYR A 141 -16.22 4.88 10.77
N ILE A 142 -15.32 4.30 9.96
CA ILE A 142 -15.60 3.97 8.55
C ILE A 142 -16.76 2.97 8.44
N THR A 143 -17.62 3.19 7.45
CA THR A 143 -18.77 2.34 7.17
C THR A 143 -18.86 2.03 5.67
N PRO A 144 -19.59 0.97 5.27
CA PRO A 144 -19.85 0.69 3.86
C PRO A 144 -20.46 1.86 3.09
N THR A 145 -21.26 2.71 3.76
CA THR A 145 -21.86 3.91 3.16
C THR A 145 -20.80 4.93 2.76
N ASP A 146 -19.71 5.06 3.52
CA ASP A 146 -18.62 5.97 3.20
C ASP A 146 -17.87 5.49 1.94
N LEU A 147 -17.61 4.18 1.81
CA LEU A 147 -17.01 3.58 0.62
C LEU A 147 -17.90 3.79 -0.62
N LYS A 148 -19.23 3.62 -0.49
CA LYS A 148 -20.18 3.91 -1.55
C LYS A 148 -20.10 5.39 -1.97
N SER A 149 -20.08 6.30 -1.00
CA SER A 149 -19.97 7.74 -1.28
C SER A 149 -18.60 8.14 -1.85
N PHE A 150 -17.57 7.33 -1.60
CA PHE A 150 -16.25 7.51 -2.19
C PHE A 150 -16.20 7.10 -3.67
N GLY A 151 -17.07 6.16 -4.09
CA GLY A 151 -17.20 5.75 -5.49
C GLY A 151 -17.04 4.25 -5.78
N LEU A 152 -16.99 3.40 -4.76
CA LEU A 152 -17.08 1.96 -4.95
C LEU A 152 -18.54 1.55 -5.19
N ILE A 153 -18.75 0.59 -6.10
CA ILE A 153 -20.09 0.07 -6.38
C ILE A 153 -20.59 -0.80 -5.22
N PRO A 154 -21.91 -0.74 -4.92
CA PRO A 154 -22.50 -1.50 -3.81
C PRO A 154 -22.23 -3.01 -3.88
N GLU A 155 -22.14 -3.56 -5.08
CA GLU A 155 -21.92 -4.98 -5.34
C GLU A 155 -20.55 -5.44 -4.82
N ILE A 156 -19.48 -4.67 -5.08
CA ILE A 156 -18.14 -4.96 -4.54
C ILE A 156 -18.15 -4.87 -3.02
N ILE A 157 -18.75 -3.79 -2.47
CA ILE A 157 -18.83 -3.59 -1.02
C ILE A 157 -19.56 -4.78 -0.36
N GLY A 158 -20.62 -5.29 -0.99
CA GLY A 158 -21.35 -6.45 -0.51
C GLY A 158 -20.56 -7.77 -0.56
N ARG A 159 -19.56 -7.88 -1.44
CA ARG A 159 -18.66 -9.04 -1.54
C ARG A 159 -17.43 -8.95 -0.64
N LEU A 160 -17.13 -7.77 -0.08
CA LEU A 160 -16.07 -7.53 0.88
C LEU A 160 -16.68 -7.12 2.22
N PRO A 161 -17.35 -8.04 2.94
CA PRO A 161 -18.17 -7.70 4.10
C PRO A 161 -17.34 -7.28 5.32
N ILE A 162 -16.06 -7.65 5.37
CA ILE A 162 -15.19 -7.31 6.48
C ILE A 162 -14.46 -6.01 6.14
N LEU A 163 -14.81 -4.94 6.86
CA LEU A 163 -14.19 -3.63 6.73
C LEU A 163 -13.32 -3.33 7.95
N THR A 164 -12.09 -2.98 7.70
CA THR A 164 -11.13 -2.61 8.74
C THR A 164 -10.29 -1.41 8.31
N TYR A 165 -9.50 -0.88 9.22
CA TYR A 165 -8.60 0.25 8.98
C TYR A 165 -7.26 0.01 9.65
N LEU A 166 -6.23 0.73 9.20
CA LEU A 166 -4.91 0.72 9.80
C LEU A 166 -4.70 2.01 10.58
N ASN A 167 -4.14 1.89 11.77
CA ASN A 167 -3.75 3.04 12.57
C ASN A 167 -2.53 3.74 11.95
N PRO A 168 -2.41 5.07 12.11
CA PRO A 168 -1.18 5.77 11.82
C PRO A 168 0.01 5.13 12.56
N LEU A 169 1.17 5.10 11.92
CA LEU A 169 2.38 4.60 12.54
C LEU A 169 2.86 5.59 13.60
N ASP A 170 3.01 5.12 14.83
CA ASP A 170 3.63 5.86 15.91
C ASP A 170 5.17 5.76 15.85
N ARG A 171 5.83 6.51 16.72
CA ARG A 171 7.29 6.59 16.80
C ARG A 171 7.94 5.22 17.06
N ASP A 172 7.38 4.47 18.00
CA ASP A 172 7.92 3.17 18.40
C ASP A 172 7.77 2.14 17.27
N THR A 173 6.63 2.17 16.59
CA THR A 173 6.39 1.32 15.41
C THR A 173 7.37 1.65 14.28
N LEU A 174 7.62 2.93 13.98
CA LEU A 174 8.60 3.35 12.96
C LEU A 174 10.01 2.88 13.34
N ARG A 175 10.40 3.00 14.61
CA ARG A 175 11.69 2.50 15.11
C ARG A 175 11.80 0.97 14.95
N ASN A 176 10.75 0.25 15.32
CA ASN A 176 10.71 -1.19 15.15
C ASN A 176 10.80 -1.60 13.66
N ILE A 177 10.10 -0.93 12.76
CA ILE A 177 10.20 -1.15 11.31
C ILE A 177 11.64 -0.96 10.80
N LEU A 178 12.35 0.00 11.36
CA LEU A 178 13.73 0.31 10.96
C LEU A 178 14.72 -0.81 11.34
N THR A 179 14.50 -1.48 12.50
CA THR A 179 15.50 -2.36 13.12
C THR A 179 15.08 -3.82 13.27
N GLU A 180 13.81 -4.11 13.60
CA GLU A 180 13.37 -5.46 14.04
C GLU A 180 13.19 -6.48 12.89
N PRO A 181 12.52 -6.15 11.76
CA PRO A 181 12.24 -7.15 10.74
C PRO A 181 13.48 -7.93 10.30
N LYS A 182 13.30 -9.19 9.92
CA LYS A 182 14.39 -10.04 9.42
C LYS A 182 15.16 -9.35 8.28
N ASN A 183 14.45 -8.60 7.44
CA ASN A 183 15.02 -7.81 6.34
C ASN A 183 14.78 -6.31 6.56
N SER A 184 15.10 -5.80 7.77
CA SER A 184 14.97 -4.37 8.08
C SER A 184 15.95 -3.53 7.28
N ILE A 185 15.64 -2.23 7.13
CA ILE A 185 16.45 -1.30 6.35
C ILE A 185 17.89 -1.28 6.87
N ILE A 186 18.09 -1.16 8.16
CA ILE A 186 19.44 -1.14 8.77
C ILE A 186 20.19 -2.43 8.49
N LYS A 187 19.56 -3.60 8.65
CA LYS A 187 20.18 -4.89 8.38
C LYS A 187 20.59 -5.07 6.91
N GLN A 188 19.80 -4.49 5.99
CA GLN A 188 20.18 -4.47 4.56
C GLN A 188 21.46 -3.68 4.34
N TYR A 189 21.61 -2.48 4.93
CA TYR A 189 22.83 -1.69 4.80
C TYR A 189 24.02 -2.35 5.46
N VAL A 190 23.84 -2.91 6.66
CA VAL A 190 24.91 -3.70 7.32
C VAL A 190 25.40 -4.82 6.41
N LYS A 191 24.46 -5.55 5.77
CA LYS A 191 24.82 -6.65 4.86
C LYS A 191 25.53 -6.16 3.60
N LEU A 192 25.10 -5.03 3.02
CA LEU A 192 25.76 -4.42 1.86
C LEU A 192 27.22 -4.07 2.17
N PHE A 193 27.47 -3.38 3.28
CA PHE A 193 28.83 -3.02 3.68
C PHE A 193 29.69 -4.25 4.05
N GLU A 194 29.08 -5.28 4.64
CA GLU A 194 29.77 -6.54 4.92
C GLU A 194 30.28 -7.22 3.63
N MET A 195 29.52 -7.13 2.52
CA MET A 195 29.95 -7.67 1.22
C MET A 195 31.20 -6.96 0.68
N ASP A 196 31.40 -5.70 1.03
CA ASP A 196 32.59 -4.91 0.70
C ASP A 196 33.70 -5.05 1.78
N GLY A 197 33.51 -5.94 2.75
CA GLY A 197 34.45 -6.17 3.84
C GLY A 197 34.51 -5.06 4.89
N ILE A 198 33.49 -4.23 4.97
CA ILE A 198 33.36 -3.09 5.88
C ILE A 198 32.36 -3.42 6.98
N LYS A 199 32.75 -3.30 8.24
CA LYS A 199 31.87 -3.42 9.39
C LYS A 199 31.11 -2.12 9.63
N LEU A 200 29.79 -2.13 9.42
CA LEU A 200 28.92 -0.99 9.65
C LEU A 200 28.20 -1.10 10.99
N THR A 201 28.26 -0.02 11.76
CA THR A 201 27.53 0.12 13.05
C THR A 201 26.89 1.50 13.17
N PHE A 202 25.81 1.59 13.96
CA PHE A 202 25.06 2.82 14.17
C PHE A 202 24.90 3.11 15.66
N ASP A 203 24.98 4.39 16.04
CA ASP A 203 24.55 4.83 17.36
C ASP A 203 23.03 4.74 17.51
N GLU A 204 22.53 4.42 18.70
CA GLU A 204 21.10 4.42 19.02
C GLU A 204 20.43 5.77 18.69
N LYS A 205 21.10 6.87 18.92
CA LYS A 205 20.62 8.22 18.60
C LYS A 205 20.40 8.47 17.12
N VAL A 206 21.03 7.70 16.24
CA VAL A 206 20.82 7.79 14.80
C VAL A 206 19.44 7.23 14.43
N TYR A 207 19.01 6.14 15.06
CA TYR A 207 17.68 5.58 14.82
C TYR A 207 16.58 6.57 15.23
N GLU A 208 16.74 7.21 16.39
CA GLU A 208 15.82 8.24 16.86
C GLU A 208 15.77 9.44 15.90
N PHE A 209 16.91 9.90 15.41
CA PHE A 209 16.99 10.97 14.42
C PHE A 209 16.27 10.63 13.12
N ILE A 210 16.45 9.40 12.59
CA ILE A 210 15.79 8.93 11.36
C ILE A 210 14.28 8.92 11.55
N VAL A 211 13.81 8.40 12.69
CA VAL A 211 12.37 8.32 13.01
C VAL A 211 11.77 9.72 13.17
N ASP A 212 12.46 10.63 13.88
CA ASP A 212 12.01 12.01 14.06
C ASP A 212 11.86 12.74 12.72
N LYS A 213 12.82 12.55 11.81
CA LYS A 213 12.73 13.11 10.45
C LYS A 213 11.59 12.49 9.62
N ALA A 214 11.34 11.20 9.76
CA ALA A 214 10.23 10.54 9.08
C ALA A 214 8.86 11.07 9.56
N LEU A 215 8.73 11.35 10.85
CA LEU A 215 7.54 11.96 11.44
C LEU A 215 7.39 13.43 11.03
N GLU A 216 8.47 14.22 11.09
CA GLU A 216 8.50 15.63 10.70
C GLU A 216 8.01 15.81 9.26
N PHE A 217 8.48 14.96 8.34
CA PHE A 217 8.12 15.02 6.92
C PHE A 217 6.82 14.25 6.58
N LYS A 218 6.18 13.62 7.55
CA LYS A 218 4.96 12.81 7.35
C LYS A 218 5.11 11.72 6.27
N LEU A 219 6.29 11.17 6.12
CA LEU A 219 6.63 10.23 5.05
C LEU A 219 6.24 8.78 5.37
N GLY A 220 5.86 8.48 6.61
CA GLY A 220 5.57 7.13 7.08
C GLY A 220 6.76 6.17 6.92
N ALA A 221 6.49 4.86 6.87
CA ALA A 221 7.53 3.83 6.78
C ALA A 221 8.39 3.92 5.50
N ARG A 222 7.81 4.35 4.37
CA ARG A 222 8.54 4.52 3.10
C ARG A 222 9.63 5.60 3.21
N GLY A 223 9.37 6.64 4.00
CA GLY A 223 10.33 7.72 4.23
C GLY A 223 11.57 7.29 5.02
N LEU A 224 11.46 6.26 5.87
CA LEU A 224 12.63 5.74 6.58
C LEU A 224 13.74 5.32 5.62
N ARG A 225 13.39 4.65 4.51
CA ARG A 225 14.35 4.24 3.48
C ARG A 225 15.06 5.44 2.86
N SER A 226 14.30 6.46 2.44
CA SER A 226 14.88 7.66 1.80
C SER A 226 15.79 8.44 2.74
N ILE A 227 15.46 8.50 4.03
CA ILE A 227 16.30 9.18 5.03
C ILE A 227 17.59 8.38 5.27
N VAL A 228 17.52 7.05 5.45
CA VAL A 228 18.71 6.19 5.60
C VAL A 228 19.59 6.28 4.35
N GLU A 229 18.99 6.24 3.16
CA GLU A 229 19.71 6.39 1.90
C GLU A 229 20.45 7.73 1.82
N ALA A 230 19.81 8.84 2.19
CA ALA A 230 20.42 10.16 2.23
C ALA A 230 21.65 10.22 3.17
N VAL A 231 21.57 9.53 4.32
CA VAL A 231 22.69 9.44 5.28
C VAL A 231 23.83 8.57 4.74
N MET A 232 23.50 7.46 4.07
CA MET A 232 24.48 6.42 3.72
C MET A 232 25.07 6.56 2.32
N MET A 233 24.42 7.29 1.40
CA MET A 233 24.82 7.37 -0.02
C MET A 233 26.29 7.77 -0.21
N ALA A 234 26.76 8.79 0.50
CA ALA A 234 28.15 9.24 0.39
C ALA A 234 29.16 8.15 0.85
N ALA A 235 28.82 7.40 1.90
CA ALA A 235 29.65 6.31 2.39
C ALA A 235 29.66 5.12 1.41
N MET A 236 28.49 4.75 0.87
CA MET A 236 28.39 3.68 -0.12
C MET A 236 29.21 3.94 -1.37
N TYR A 237 29.29 5.20 -1.81
CA TYR A 237 30.09 5.57 -2.97
C TYR A 237 31.59 5.60 -2.69
N SER A 238 32.02 6.17 -1.56
CA SER A 238 33.45 6.47 -1.32
C SER A 238 34.21 5.36 -0.61
N MET A 239 33.57 4.61 0.30
CA MET A 239 34.28 3.69 1.19
C MET A 239 34.79 2.42 0.52
N PRO A 240 34.11 1.81 -0.47
CA PRO A 240 34.66 0.63 -1.17
C PRO A 240 36.02 0.89 -1.82
N SER A 241 36.27 2.15 -2.25
CA SER A 241 37.56 2.56 -2.85
C SER A 241 38.62 2.91 -1.80
N GLN A 242 38.22 3.07 -0.55
CA GLN A 242 39.11 3.40 0.56
C GLN A 242 39.38 2.10 1.35
N LYS A 243 40.63 1.87 1.77
CA LYS A 243 41.00 0.68 2.57
C LYS A 243 40.49 0.75 4.02
N VAL A 244 39.26 1.28 4.21
CA VAL A 244 38.62 1.40 5.51
C VAL A 244 37.86 0.10 5.81
N LYS A 245 38.04 -0.44 7.01
CA LYS A 245 37.41 -1.72 7.42
C LYS A 245 36.19 -1.55 8.32
N GLU A 246 36.00 -0.36 8.87
CA GLU A 246 34.90 -0.11 9.79
C GLU A 246 34.30 1.29 9.54
N LEU A 247 33.00 1.39 9.62
CA LEU A 247 32.23 2.63 9.63
C LEU A 247 31.30 2.65 10.84
N HIS A 248 31.46 3.63 11.70
CA HIS A 248 30.55 3.90 12.79
C HIS A 248 29.77 5.18 12.51
N VAL A 249 28.48 5.05 12.30
CA VAL A 249 27.58 6.17 11.98
C VAL A 249 27.14 6.82 13.29
N THR A 250 27.68 8.00 13.56
CA THR A 250 27.30 8.83 14.72
C THR A 250 26.14 9.76 14.38
N LEU A 251 25.49 10.32 15.39
CA LEU A 251 24.42 11.30 15.20
C LEU A 251 24.90 12.54 14.40
N GLU A 252 26.11 13.01 14.66
CA GLU A 252 26.69 14.17 13.96
C GLU A 252 26.89 13.87 12.48
N TYR A 253 27.43 12.69 12.16
CA TYR A 253 27.59 12.22 10.80
C TYR A 253 26.21 12.15 10.09
N ALA A 254 25.21 11.56 10.73
CA ALA A 254 23.88 11.41 10.14
C ALA A 254 23.26 12.78 9.84
N LYS A 255 23.34 13.75 10.75
CA LYS A 255 22.85 15.12 10.55
C LYS A 255 23.57 15.81 9.40
N GLU A 256 24.90 15.78 9.38
CA GLU A 256 25.70 16.42 8.33
C GLU A 256 25.33 15.88 6.93
N LYS A 257 25.25 14.56 6.79
CA LYS A 257 24.93 13.93 5.49
C LYS A 257 23.49 14.19 5.06
N PHE A 258 22.55 14.15 6.00
CA PHE A 258 21.16 14.44 5.72
C PHE A 258 20.96 15.90 5.28
N GLU A 259 21.58 16.86 5.94
CA GLU A 259 21.50 18.29 5.59
C GLU A 259 22.06 18.61 4.21
N LYS A 260 23.11 17.88 3.80
CA LYS A 260 23.72 18.02 2.46
C LYS A 260 22.93 17.30 1.36
N SER A 261 21.93 16.50 1.73
CA SER A 261 21.13 15.72 0.77
C SER A 261 19.97 16.53 0.19
N ASP A 262 19.52 16.16 -1.02
CA ASP A 262 18.33 16.75 -1.66
C ASP A 262 17.02 16.41 -0.95
N VAL A 263 17.00 15.41 -0.07
CA VAL A 263 15.82 15.02 0.73
C VAL A 263 15.38 16.17 1.64
N ASN A 264 16.32 17.01 2.07
CA ASN A 264 16.01 18.21 2.86
C ASN A 264 15.20 19.25 2.07
N ARG A 265 15.21 19.18 0.72
CA ARG A 265 14.41 20.06 -0.16
C ARG A 265 12.94 19.66 -0.24
N LEU A 266 12.57 18.46 0.22
CA LEU A 266 11.17 18.00 0.27
C LEU A 266 10.32 18.76 1.32
N GLN A 267 10.93 19.64 2.12
CA GLN A 267 10.22 20.57 3.01
C GLN A 267 9.50 21.71 2.28
N VAL A 268 9.72 21.90 0.97
CA VAL A 268 9.31 23.11 0.24
C VAL A 268 8.20 22.80 -0.80
N ALA A 269 7.60 21.62 -0.78
CA ALA A 269 6.52 21.28 -1.72
C ALA A 269 5.17 21.07 -1.01
#